data_1c439e3eeca70fbdc2fdabe1c6833f15
#
_entry.id   1c439e3eeca70fbdc2fdabe1c6833f15
#
_cell.length_a   1.000
_cell.length_b   1.000
_cell.length_c   1.000
_cell.angle_alpha   90.00
_cell.angle_beta   90.00
_cell.angle_gamma   90.00
#
_symmetry.space_group_name_H-M   'P 1'
#
loop_
_entity.id
_entity.type
_entity.pdbx_description
1 polymer ?
#
loop_
_entity_poly.entity_id
_entity_poly.type
_entity_poly.pdbx_seq_one_letter_code
_entity_poly.pdbx_strand_id
1 'polypeptide(L)'
;MDNREKILNCALELFHARGYDAVGVQEIAEMAGVTKQTLYYYFGNKRGLLEALLSREYAQFRSEVFEGRDEKEQIWLTLPKIASAYVDYGMNHRKSYMLMMSLFYSARENEAYQSVKPFVEDLYQNMVRLFMGASGQLGNMNGRQEQFALGFTGMLDHYILLMAAREPEGYQVPQATKEALAKQFMHGIFS
;
A
#
# COMPACT_ATOMS: atom_id res chain seq x y z
N MET A 1 -8.64 -9.31 22.08
CA MET A 1 -7.63 -8.59 21.28
C MET A 1 -6.41 -8.37 22.16
N ASP A 2 -5.24 -8.77 21.72
CA ASP A 2 -3.98 -8.57 22.44
C ASP A 2 -3.64 -7.07 22.54
N ASN A 3 -2.92 -6.67 23.59
CA ASN A 3 -2.53 -5.28 23.81
C ASN A 3 -1.67 -4.73 22.66
N ARG A 4 -0.83 -5.57 22.04
CA ARG A 4 -0.04 -5.20 20.89
C ARG A 4 -0.93 -4.75 19.73
N GLU A 5 -1.96 -5.52 19.39
CA GLU A 5 -2.89 -5.19 18.30
C GLU A 5 -3.76 -3.98 18.63
N LYS A 6 -4.17 -3.80 19.89
CA LYS A 6 -4.89 -2.58 20.31
C LYS A 6 -4.05 -1.32 20.08
N ILE A 7 -2.76 -1.35 20.47
CA ILE A 7 -1.86 -0.23 20.29
C ILE A 7 -1.65 0.07 18.80
N LEU A 8 -1.45 -0.94 17.95
CA LEU A 8 -1.28 -0.76 16.51
C LEU A 8 -2.53 -0.14 15.88
N ASN A 9 -3.72 -0.59 16.24
CA ASN A 9 -4.97 -0.02 15.72
C ASN A 9 -5.17 1.44 16.16
N CYS A 10 -4.92 1.76 17.43
CA CYS A 10 -4.98 3.13 17.91
C CYS A 10 -3.92 4.03 17.23
N ALA A 11 -2.72 3.51 16.99
CA ALA A 11 -1.69 4.22 16.26
C ALA A 11 -2.11 4.50 14.80
N LEU A 12 -2.71 3.53 14.11
CA LEU A 12 -3.24 3.72 12.77
C LEU A 12 -4.28 4.85 12.72
N GLU A 13 -5.27 4.81 13.62
CA GLU A 13 -6.31 5.84 13.68
C GLU A 13 -5.72 7.23 13.90
N LEU A 14 -4.84 7.38 14.88
CA LEU A 14 -4.26 8.68 15.22
C LEU A 14 -3.28 9.18 14.15
N PHE A 15 -2.40 8.33 13.65
CA PHE A 15 -1.43 8.72 12.61
C PHE A 15 -2.14 9.08 11.29
N HIS A 16 -3.18 8.33 10.92
CA HIS A 16 -3.98 8.66 9.73
C HIS A 16 -4.70 10.00 9.91
N ALA A 17 -5.33 10.24 11.05
CA ALA A 17 -6.15 11.44 11.27
C ALA A 17 -5.34 12.73 11.43
N ARG A 18 -4.14 12.66 12.00
CA ARG A 18 -3.38 13.86 12.42
C ARG A 18 -1.94 13.91 11.93
N GLY A 19 -1.48 12.87 11.23
CA GLY A 19 -0.09 12.72 10.81
C GLY A 19 0.82 12.18 11.92
N TYR A 20 1.91 11.54 11.52
CA TYR A 20 2.85 10.92 12.44
C TYR A 20 3.44 11.92 13.45
N ASP A 21 3.94 13.06 12.98
CA ASP A 21 4.69 13.99 13.83
C ASP A 21 3.85 14.60 14.96
N ALA A 22 2.56 14.86 14.70
CA ALA A 22 1.66 15.52 15.64
C ALA A 22 1.14 14.62 16.77
N VAL A 23 1.31 13.29 16.66
CA VAL A 23 0.77 12.32 17.62
C VAL A 23 1.81 11.90 18.63
N GLY A 24 1.49 11.99 19.93
CA GLY A 24 2.32 11.55 21.04
C GLY A 24 2.07 10.09 21.44
N VAL A 25 3.10 9.38 21.88
CA VAL A 25 2.96 7.99 22.40
C VAL A 25 2.05 7.89 23.63
N GLN A 26 1.95 8.95 24.42
CA GLN A 26 1.06 8.99 25.57
C GLN A 26 -0.41 8.89 25.14
N GLU A 27 -0.78 9.65 24.12
CA GLU A 27 -2.15 9.66 23.56
C GLU A 27 -2.53 8.31 22.96
N ILE A 28 -1.59 7.65 22.25
CA ILE A 28 -1.80 6.31 21.72
C ILE A 28 -2.02 5.30 22.86
N ALA A 29 -1.21 5.37 23.93
CA ALA A 29 -1.34 4.48 25.07
C ALA A 29 -2.69 4.68 25.79
N GLU A 30 -3.11 5.92 25.99
CA GLU A 30 -4.41 6.26 26.59
C GLU A 30 -5.57 5.73 25.76
N MET A 31 -5.55 5.96 24.44
CA MET A 31 -6.57 5.45 23.51
C MET A 31 -6.63 3.92 23.51
N ALA A 32 -5.48 3.25 23.60
CA ALA A 32 -5.39 1.79 23.65
C ALA A 32 -5.75 1.19 25.03
N GLY A 33 -5.94 2.02 26.05
CA GLY A 33 -6.22 1.58 27.43
C GLY A 33 -5.03 0.86 28.08
N VAL A 34 -3.80 1.27 27.75
CA VAL A 34 -2.55 0.70 28.29
C VAL A 34 -1.65 1.80 28.87
N THR A 35 -0.63 1.40 29.63
CA THR A 35 0.37 2.35 30.10
C THR A 35 1.40 2.65 29.02
N LYS A 36 2.05 3.83 29.07
CA LYS A 36 3.17 4.19 28.21
C LYS A 36 4.33 3.18 28.32
N GLN A 37 4.55 2.61 29.50
CA GLN A 37 5.54 1.56 29.72
C GLN A 37 5.20 0.29 28.95
N THR A 38 3.92 -0.10 28.93
CA THR A 38 3.43 -1.22 28.13
C THR A 38 3.67 -0.99 26.63
N LEU A 39 3.41 0.22 26.12
CA LEU A 39 3.69 0.57 24.73
C LEU A 39 5.19 0.45 24.42
N TYR A 40 6.04 1.00 25.27
CA TYR A 40 7.49 0.89 25.09
C TYR A 40 8.04 -0.53 25.23
N TYR A 41 7.40 -1.35 26.05
CA TYR A 41 7.74 -2.77 26.13
C TYR A 41 7.57 -3.50 24.78
N TYR A 42 6.48 -3.20 24.04
CA TYR A 42 6.23 -3.84 22.76
C TYR A 42 7.03 -3.25 21.59
N PHE A 43 7.28 -1.94 21.61
CA PHE A 43 7.74 -1.23 20.40
C PHE A 43 9.03 -0.41 20.63
N GLY A 44 9.51 -0.29 21.84
CA GLY A 44 10.71 0.46 22.20
C GLY A 44 10.53 1.98 22.16
N ASN A 45 10.03 2.52 21.04
CA ASN A 45 9.81 3.96 20.86
C ASN A 45 8.70 4.21 19.81
N LYS A 46 8.41 5.48 19.51
CA LYS A 46 7.39 5.88 18.53
C LYS A 46 7.73 5.39 17.12
N ARG A 47 9.00 5.44 16.73
CA ARG A 47 9.46 4.94 15.43
C ARG A 47 9.28 3.42 15.32
N GLY A 48 9.69 2.66 16.34
CA GLY A 48 9.47 1.20 16.35
C GLY A 48 7.99 0.82 16.30
N LEU A 49 7.10 1.63 16.91
CA LEU A 49 5.65 1.47 16.76
C LEU A 49 5.20 1.72 15.30
N LEU A 50 5.69 2.79 14.66
CA LEU A 50 5.38 3.07 13.26
C LEU A 50 5.89 1.94 12.35
N GLU A 51 7.11 1.49 12.51
CA GLU A 51 7.71 0.41 11.72
C GLU A 51 6.93 -0.91 11.88
N ALA A 52 6.51 -1.24 13.11
CA ALA A 52 5.68 -2.42 13.37
C ALA A 52 4.28 -2.30 12.73
N LEU A 53 3.67 -1.11 12.76
CA LEU A 53 2.41 -0.82 12.09
C LEU A 53 2.55 -0.99 10.58
N LEU A 54 3.53 -0.33 9.96
CA LEU A 54 3.78 -0.40 8.52
C LEU A 54 4.08 -1.84 8.08
N SER A 55 4.85 -2.60 8.85
CA SER A 55 5.13 -4.00 8.56
C SER A 55 3.86 -4.86 8.54
N ARG A 56 2.94 -4.65 9.49
CA ARG A 56 1.64 -5.35 9.54
C ARG A 56 0.79 -5.01 8.32
N GLU A 57 0.60 -3.72 8.06
CA GLU A 57 -0.25 -3.25 6.96
C GLU A 57 0.31 -3.67 5.59
N TYR A 58 1.62 -3.59 5.42
CA TYR A 58 2.26 -4.01 4.18
C TYR A 58 2.25 -5.54 3.98
N ALA A 59 2.38 -6.31 5.04
CA ALA A 59 2.22 -7.76 4.96
C ALA A 59 0.81 -8.15 4.49
N GLN A 60 -0.22 -7.47 5.00
CA GLN A 60 -1.60 -7.65 4.56
C GLN A 60 -1.77 -7.25 3.09
N PHE A 61 -1.24 -6.08 2.68
CA PHE A 61 -1.25 -5.66 1.29
C PHE A 61 -0.61 -6.72 0.37
N ARG A 62 0.57 -7.21 0.72
CA ARG A 62 1.26 -8.24 -0.07
C ARG A 62 0.44 -9.52 -0.20
N SER A 63 -0.16 -9.96 0.90
CA SER A 63 -1.01 -11.15 0.90
C SER A 63 -2.20 -10.98 -0.02
N GLU A 64 -2.94 -9.90 0.08
CA GLU A 64 -4.14 -9.68 -0.73
C GLU A 64 -3.84 -9.41 -2.21
N VAL A 65 -2.72 -8.73 -2.52
CA VAL A 65 -2.42 -8.30 -3.89
C VAL A 65 -1.55 -9.30 -4.64
N PHE A 66 -0.61 -9.97 -3.96
CA PHE A 66 0.42 -10.76 -4.63
C PHE A 66 0.40 -12.26 -4.32
N GLU A 67 -0.19 -12.72 -3.21
CA GLU A 67 -0.22 -14.15 -2.88
C GLU A 67 -1.24 -14.93 -3.71
N GLY A 68 -0.97 -16.23 -3.88
CA GLY A 68 -1.86 -17.15 -4.62
C GLY A 68 -1.82 -17.00 -6.15
N ARG A 69 -0.90 -16.20 -6.70
CA ARG A 69 -0.74 -16.08 -8.16
C ARG A 69 0.02 -17.27 -8.72
N ASP A 70 -0.42 -17.74 -9.88
CA ASP A 70 0.35 -18.68 -10.67
C ASP A 70 1.44 -17.90 -11.46
N GLU A 71 2.71 -18.11 -11.12
CA GLU A 71 3.84 -17.46 -11.82
C GLU A 71 3.93 -17.84 -13.30
N LYS A 72 3.27 -18.93 -13.71
CA LYS A 72 3.19 -19.37 -15.11
C LYS A 72 2.00 -18.77 -15.86
N GLU A 73 1.11 -18.07 -15.16
CA GLU A 73 -0.04 -17.43 -15.77
C GLU A 73 0.40 -16.33 -16.72
N GLN A 74 -0.34 -16.20 -17.79
CA GLN A 74 -0.06 -15.19 -18.81
C GLN A 74 -0.31 -13.79 -18.28
N ILE A 75 0.60 -12.85 -18.58
CA ILE A 75 0.60 -11.51 -18.00
C ILE A 75 -0.71 -10.75 -18.24
N TRP A 76 -1.37 -10.94 -19.39
CA TRP A 76 -2.65 -10.29 -19.71
C TRP A 76 -3.83 -10.81 -18.87
N LEU A 77 -3.68 -11.97 -18.21
CA LEU A 77 -4.63 -12.46 -17.20
C LEU A 77 -4.24 -12.00 -15.80
N THR A 78 -2.94 -11.87 -15.55
CA THR A 78 -2.39 -11.49 -14.23
C THR A 78 -2.60 -10.01 -13.94
N LEU A 79 -2.33 -9.11 -14.89
CA LEU A 79 -2.45 -7.65 -14.66
C LEU A 79 -3.85 -7.21 -14.24
N PRO A 80 -4.95 -7.68 -14.86
CA PRO A 80 -6.30 -7.35 -14.37
C PRO A 80 -6.59 -7.84 -12.96
N LYS A 81 -6.07 -9.01 -12.58
CA LYS A 81 -6.24 -9.56 -11.23
C LYS A 81 -5.49 -8.70 -10.20
N ILE A 82 -4.24 -8.32 -10.50
CA ILE A 82 -3.45 -7.43 -9.66
C ILE A 82 -4.12 -6.07 -9.54
N ALA A 83 -4.55 -5.47 -10.66
CA ALA A 83 -5.24 -4.18 -10.63
C ALA A 83 -6.50 -4.24 -9.75
N SER A 84 -7.29 -5.32 -9.89
CA SER A 84 -8.48 -5.51 -9.08
C SER A 84 -8.15 -5.61 -7.59
N ALA A 85 -7.23 -6.51 -7.22
CA ALA A 85 -6.83 -6.72 -5.82
C ALA A 85 -6.18 -5.46 -5.22
N TYR A 86 -5.36 -4.76 -6.00
CA TYR A 86 -4.70 -3.52 -5.58
C TYR A 86 -5.72 -2.40 -5.27
N VAL A 87 -6.68 -2.19 -6.18
CA VAL A 87 -7.74 -1.19 -5.98
C VAL A 87 -8.64 -1.59 -4.81
N ASP A 88 -9.01 -2.87 -4.72
CA ASP A 88 -9.84 -3.37 -3.61
C ASP A 88 -9.14 -3.18 -2.27
N TYR A 89 -7.85 -3.49 -2.17
CA TYR A 89 -7.07 -3.22 -0.96
C TYR A 89 -7.09 -1.73 -0.59
N GLY A 90 -6.72 -0.86 -1.53
CA GLY A 90 -6.66 0.58 -1.27
C GLY A 90 -8.01 1.17 -0.83
N MET A 91 -9.13 0.65 -1.35
CA MET A 91 -10.47 1.10 -0.99
C MET A 91 -10.99 0.49 0.31
N ASN A 92 -10.66 -0.76 0.60
CA ASN A 92 -11.10 -1.46 1.82
C ASN A 92 -10.24 -1.09 3.04
N HIS A 93 -8.96 -0.75 2.83
CA HIS A 93 -7.99 -0.39 3.87
C HIS A 93 -7.53 1.06 3.74
N ARG A 94 -8.48 1.99 3.51
CA ARG A 94 -8.18 3.41 3.19
C ARG A 94 -7.25 4.07 4.19
N LYS A 95 -7.46 3.88 5.49
CA LYS A 95 -6.64 4.51 6.53
C LYS A 95 -5.18 4.10 6.43
N SER A 96 -4.95 2.81 6.30
CA SER A 96 -3.63 2.22 6.14
C SER A 96 -2.96 2.69 4.84
N TYR A 97 -3.69 2.60 3.72
CA TYR A 97 -3.21 3.00 2.41
C TYR A 97 -2.86 4.49 2.36
N MET A 98 -3.75 5.36 2.84
CA MET A 98 -3.55 6.82 2.86
C MET A 98 -2.43 7.22 3.82
N LEU A 99 -2.28 6.53 4.96
CA LEU A 99 -1.15 6.74 5.85
C LEU A 99 0.18 6.45 5.13
N MET A 100 0.32 5.29 4.50
CA MET A 100 1.54 4.92 3.77
C MET A 100 1.89 5.96 2.68
N MET A 101 0.90 6.41 1.90
CA MET A 101 1.10 7.45 0.89
C MET A 101 1.55 8.78 1.52
N SER A 102 0.89 9.24 2.59
CA SER A 102 1.25 10.49 3.26
C SER A 102 2.66 10.48 3.83
N LEU A 103 3.11 9.35 4.38
CA LEU A 103 4.47 9.18 4.88
C LEU A 103 5.50 9.19 3.74
N PHE A 104 5.18 8.57 2.61
CA PHE A 104 6.08 8.53 1.46
C PHE A 104 6.25 9.91 0.79
N TYR A 105 5.24 10.74 0.81
CA TYR A 105 5.31 12.12 0.31
C TYR A 105 5.82 13.14 1.34
N SER A 106 6.21 12.71 2.54
CA SER A 106 6.85 13.58 3.52
C SER A 106 8.30 13.92 3.15
N ALA A 107 8.95 14.83 3.88
CA ALA A 107 10.33 15.22 3.65
C ALA A 107 11.26 14.00 3.80
N ARG A 108 12.26 13.87 2.91
CA ARG A 108 13.17 12.71 2.85
C ARG A 108 13.97 12.48 4.15
N GLU A 109 14.27 13.54 4.86
CA GLU A 109 14.97 13.53 6.15
C GLU A 109 14.06 13.16 7.32
N ASN A 110 12.75 13.14 7.10
CA ASN A 110 11.78 12.79 8.13
C ASN A 110 11.87 11.30 8.47
N GLU A 111 11.81 11.00 9.76
CA GLU A 111 11.77 9.63 10.30
C GLU A 111 10.61 8.83 9.68
N ALA A 112 9.47 9.47 9.46
CA ALA A 112 8.30 8.86 8.85
C ALA A 112 8.58 8.37 7.42
N TYR A 113 9.23 9.20 6.58
CA TYR A 113 9.67 8.80 5.25
C TYR A 113 10.64 7.63 5.30
N GLN A 114 11.64 7.70 6.18
CA GLN A 114 12.65 6.64 6.31
C GLN A 114 12.03 5.31 6.75
N SER A 115 10.98 5.35 7.56
CA SER A 115 10.26 4.16 8.01
C SER A 115 9.40 3.52 6.92
N VAL A 116 8.78 4.30 6.03
CA VAL A 116 7.93 3.77 4.95
C VAL A 116 8.70 3.38 3.69
N LYS A 117 9.84 4.02 3.42
CA LYS A 117 10.65 3.83 2.21
C LYS A 117 10.94 2.35 1.87
N PRO A 118 11.36 1.48 2.81
CA PRO A 118 11.64 0.08 2.49
C PRO A 118 10.43 -0.67 1.91
N PHE A 119 9.23 -0.35 2.37
CA PHE A 119 7.99 -0.99 1.90
C PHE A 119 7.61 -0.52 0.49
N VAL A 120 7.76 0.77 0.21
CA VAL A 120 7.53 1.31 -1.14
C VAL A 120 8.55 0.77 -2.13
N GLU A 121 9.81 0.65 -1.73
CA GLU A 121 10.86 0.04 -2.56
C GLU A 121 10.57 -1.44 -2.82
N ASP A 122 10.15 -2.22 -1.82
CA ASP A 122 9.79 -3.63 -2.03
C ASP A 122 8.57 -3.77 -2.96
N LEU A 123 7.55 -2.90 -2.83
CA LEU A 123 6.43 -2.86 -3.77
C LEU A 123 6.90 -2.60 -5.20
N TYR A 124 7.73 -1.57 -5.40
CA TYR A 124 8.29 -1.26 -6.71
C TYR A 124 9.06 -2.44 -7.30
N GLN A 125 9.94 -3.06 -6.51
CA GLN A 125 10.72 -4.22 -6.95
C GLN A 125 9.83 -5.44 -7.26
N ASN A 126 8.73 -5.65 -6.54
CA ASN A 126 7.76 -6.70 -6.86
C ASN A 126 7.11 -6.46 -8.22
N MET A 127 6.72 -5.22 -8.52
CA MET A 127 6.16 -4.87 -9.83
C MET A 127 7.19 -5.00 -10.95
N VAL A 128 8.44 -4.57 -10.72
CA VAL A 128 9.52 -4.75 -11.71
C VAL A 128 9.74 -6.24 -12.01
N ARG A 129 9.81 -7.09 -10.97
CA ARG A 129 9.95 -8.54 -11.15
C ARG A 129 8.80 -9.14 -11.96
N LEU A 130 7.57 -8.67 -11.76
CA LEU A 130 6.41 -9.10 -12.55
C LEU A 130 6.63 -8.84 -14.06
N PHE A 131 7.01 -7.62 -14.43
CA PHE A 131 7.25 -7.27 -15.84
C PHE A 131 8.51 -7.93 -16.41
N MET A 132 9.54 -8.13 -15.61
CA MET A 132 10.75 -8.85 -16.02
C MET A 132 10.44 -10.33 -16.31
N GLY A 133 9.70 -11.00 -15.42
CA GLY A 133 9.27 -12.39 -15.61
C GLY A 133 8.37 -12.59 -16.83
N ALA A 134 7.58 -11.57 -17.18
CA ALA A 134 6.69 -11.59 -18.34
C ALA A 134 7.34 -11.16 -19.66
N SER A 135 8.63 -10.86 -19.70
CA SER A 135 9.31 -10.28 -20.88
C SER A 135 9.14 -11.11 -22.17
N GLY A 136 9.05 -12.43 -22.04
CA GLY A 136 8.81 -13.32 -23.19
C GLY A 136 7.36 -13.31 -23.72
N GLN A 137 6.41 -12.74 -22.99
CA GLN A 137 4.99 -12.65 -23.35
C GLN A 137 4.61 -11.24 -23.81
N LEU A 138 5.42 -10.25 -23.47
CA LEU A 138 5.24 -8.86 -23.85
C LEU A 138 6.03 -8.60 -25.14
N GLY A 139 5.51 -7.73 -25.98
CA GLY A 139 6.23 -7.30 -27.18
C GLY A 139 7.60 -6.69 -26.83
N ASN A 140 8.31 -6.16 -27.80
CA ASN A 140 9.63 -5.57 -27.55
C ASN A 140 9.56 -4.40 -26.57
N MET A 141 9.85 -4.68 -25.30
CA MET A 141 9.87 -3.68 -24.22
C MET A 141 11.13 -2.80 -24.23
N ASN A 142 12.17 -3.17 -24.97
CA ASN A 142 13.44 -2.43 -25.06
C ASN A 142 14.05 -2.05 -23.69
N GLY A 143 14.00 -2.95 -22.72
CA GLY A 143 14.49 -2.67 -21.38
C GLY A 143 13.60 -1.73 -20.52
N ARG A 144 12.36 -1.44 -20.94
CA ARG A 144 11.45 -0.51 -20.25
C ARG A 144 10.57 -1.13 -19.17
N GLN A 145 10.93 -2.30 -18.66
CA GLN A 145 10.16 -3.02 -17.64
C GLN A 145 9.92 -2.17 -16.38
N GLU A 146 10.95 -1.43 -15.95
CA GLU A 146 10.85 -0.50 -14.81
C GLU A 146 9.87 0.64 -15.09
N GLN A 147 9.86 1.20 -16.30
CA GLN A 147 8.92 2.25 -16.69
C GLN A 147 7.47 1.74 -16.69
N PHE A 148 7.25 0.51 -17.17
CA PHE A 148 5.93 -0.11 -17.14
C PHE A 148 5.49 -0.43 -15.71
N ALA A 149 6.38 -0.93 -14.85
CA ALA A 149 6.09 -1.13 -13.44
C ALA A 149 5.67 0.17 -12.76
N LEU A 150 6.46 1.25 -12.95
CA LEU A 150 6.16 2.57 -12.41
C LEU A 150 4.83 3.13 -12.94
N GLY A 151 4.61 3.04 -14.26
CA GLY A 151 3.37 3.53 -14.89
C GLY A 151 2.12 2.79 -14.41
N PHE A 152 2.21 1.47 -14.26
CA PHE A 152 1.10 0.65 -13.77
C PHE A 152 0.77 0.97 -12.31
N THR A 153 1.78 0.98 -11.44
CA THR A 153 1.59 1.30 -10.02
C THR A 153 1.07 2.72 -9.84
N GLY A 154 1.69 3.71 -10.53
CA GLY A 154 1.28 5.11 -10.42
C GLY A 154 -0.15 5.37 -10.90
N MET A 155 -0.62 4.66 -11.93
CA MET A 155 -2.00 4.72 -12.38
C MET A 155 -2.95 4.21 -11.29
N LEU A 156 -2.66 3.08 -10.67
CA LEU A 156 -3.47 2.49 -9.61
C LEU A 156 -3.48 3.36 -8.36
N ASP A 157 -2.29 3.83 -7.92
CA ASP A 157 -2.16 4.73 -6.77
C ASP A 157 -2.99 5.99 -6.94
N HIS A 158 -2.85 6.65 -8.09
CA HIS A 158 -3.57 7.88 -8.35
C HIS A 158 -5.09 7.67 -8.45
N TYR A 159 -5.51 6.55 -9.05
CA TYR A 159 -6.92 6.17 -9.09
C TYR A 159 -7.48 6.00 -7.67
N ILE A 160 -6.80 5.24 -6.80
CA ILE A 160 -7.22 5.01 -5.41
C ILE A 160 -7.30 6.33 -4.64
N LEU A 161 -6.27 7.19 -4.75
CA LEU A 161 -6.25 8.49 -4.07
C LEU A 161 -7.46 9.34 -4.45
N LEU A 162 -7.80 9.40 -5.75
CA LEU A 162 -8.97 10.14 -6.21
C LEU A 162 -10.29 9.53 -5.75
N MET A 163 -10.42 8.21 -5.80
CA MET A 163 -11.66 7.55 -5.37
C MET A 163 -11.85 7.65 -3.86
N ALA A 164 -10.78 7.46 -3.08
CA ALA A 164 -10.84 7.63 -1.63
C ALA A 164 -11.23 9.05 -1.19
N ALA A 165 -10.89 10.06 -2.00
CA ALA A 165 -11.28 11.45 -1.72
C ALA A 165 -12.73 11.79 -2.12
N ARG A 166 -13.32 11.06 -3.08
CA ARG A 166 -14.63 11.37 -3.65
C ARG A 166 -15.77 10.50 -3.12
N GLU A 167 -15.45 9.24 -2.84
CA GLU A 167 -16.45 8.22 -2.51
C GLU A 167 -16.49 7.99 -0.99
N PRO A 168 -17.65 7.65 -0.42
CA PRO A 168 -17.77 7.35 1.01
C PRO A 168 -16.96 6.11 1.41
N GLU A 169 -16.69 5.96 2.70
CA GLU A 169 -16.12 4.71 3.23
C GLU A 169 -17.04 3.52 2.90
N GLY A 170 -16.44 2.39 2.52
CA GLY A 170 -17.17 1.20 2.10
C GLY A 170 -17.63 1.19 0.64
N TYR A 171 -17.36 2.25 -0.14
CA TYR A 171 -17.63 2.23 -1.57
C TYR A 171 -16.79 1.14 -2.26
N GLN A 172 -17.47 0.32 -3.06
CA GLN A 172 -16.85 -0.74 -3.83
C GLN A 172 -16.72 -0.32 -5.29
N VAL A 173 -15.49 -0.29 -5.79
CA VAL A 173 -15.23 0.01 -7.21
C VAL A 173 -15.80 -1.13 -8.07
N PRO A 174 -16.65 -0.83 -9.07
CA PRO A 174 -17.20 -1.88 -9.95
C PRO A 174 -16.09 -2.70 -10.62
N GLN A 175 -16.29 -4.01 -10.70
CA GLN A 175 -15.32 -4.93 -11.32
C GLN A 175 -14.95 -4.51 -12.75
N ALA A 176 -15.95 -4.10 -13.54
CA ALA A 176 -15.74 -3.62 -14.91
C ALA A 176 -14.80 -2.40 -14.98
N THR A 177 -14.84 -1.51 -13.97
CA THR A 177 -13.94 -0.34 -13.89
C THR A 177 -12.51 -0.78 -13.60
N LYS A 178 -12.30 -1.71 -12.66
CA LYS A 178 -10.97 -2.24 -12.32
C LYS A 178 -10.33 -2.95 -13.51
N GLU A 179 -11.12 -3.74 -14.25
CA GLU A 179 -10.67 -4.38 -15.50
C GLU A 179 -10.36 -3.37 -16.60
N ALA A 180 -11.16 -2.30 -16.71
CA ALA A 180 -10.92 -1.24 -17.69
C ALA A 180 -9.59 -0.51 -17.44
N LEU A 181 -9.21 -0.27 -16.19
CA LEU A 181 -7.89 0.30 -15.85
C LEU A 181 -6.75 -0.57 -16.39
N ALA A 182 -6.80 -1.88 -16.12
CA ALA A 182 -5.77 -2.79 -16.63
C ALA A 182 -5.75 -2.86 -18.16
N LYS A 183 -6.93 -2.91 -18.81
CA LYS A 183 -7.06 -2.90 -20.27
C LYS A 183 -6.49 -1.63 -20.88
N GLN A 184 -6.82 -0.46 -20.31
CA GLN A 184 -6.27 0.82 -20.75
C GLN A 184 -4.75 0.85 -20.67
N PHE A 185 -4.17 0.34 -19.60
CA PHE A 185 -2.72 0.24 -19.47
C PHE A 185 -2.09 -0.70 -20.51
N MET A 186 -2.69 -1.87 -20.73
CA MET A 186 -2.16 -2.87 -21.67
C MET A 186 -2.25 -2.42 -23.15
N HIS A 187 -3.30 -1.72 -23.52
CA HIS A 187 -3.57 -1.36 -24.92
C HIS A 187 -3.25 0.10 -25.25
N GLY A 188 -3.15 0.98 -24.25
CA GLY A 188 -2.94 2.41 -24.46
C GLY A 188 -4.17 3.12 -25.04
N ILE A 189 -3.96 4.35 -25.54
CA ILE A 189 -5.02 5.20 -26.10
C ILE A 189 -5.16 5.09 -27.64
N PHE A 190 -4.23 4.39 -28.27
CA PHE A 190 -4.16 4.26 -29.74
C PHE A 190 -4.37 2.81 -30.22
N SER A 191 -5.12 2.01 -29.49
CA SER A 191 -5.46 0.63 -29.87
C SER A 191 -6.75 0.54 -30.66
#